data_ddcf6b2f5f1e731ba99e9fd4fd915e7f
#
_entry.id   ddcf6b2f5f1e731ba99e9fd4fd915e7f
#
_cell.length_a   1.000
_cell.length_b   1.000
_cell.length_c   1.000
_cell.angle_alpha   90.00
_cell.angle_beta   90.00
_cell.angle_gamma   90.00
#
_symmetry.space_group_name_H-M   'P 1'
#
loop_
_entity.id
_entity.type
_entity.pdbx_description
1 polymer ?
#
loop_
_entity_poly.entity_id
_entity_poly.type
_entity_poly.pdbx_seq_one_letter_code
_entity_poly.pdbx_strand_id
1 'polypeptide(L)'
;MFADTQILDVFIIFYFFYAFYDVIRNFFASFKQQDQNVTQKKDSKITNEMIQEAMNNRKFGEFTLAPAVVFFKDGDVVPSKGYKIDKLPTSNGITPPFRLLISASAEDLLDIFDDFIALLGESCSVVVEDFKTKTGDHVDYFAFYKETFVVRSILLDFEDLLLNDGFVGLAIWNEMTQAEVQLTMHKILQVYAKNIVPFQQALTGYGIPENPDLRFFFEDFYMVVSTQAGDSAIEELKDRLCVDYSIVQQQGGLEAMSN
;
A
#
# COMPACT_ATOMS: atom_id res chain seq x y z
N MET A 1 -5.49 -5.77 42.49
CA MET A 1 -4.17 -5.27 42.17
C MET A 1 -3.56 -5.88 40.87
N PHE A 2 -4.29 -6.72 40.13
CA PHE A 2 -3.86 -7.30 38.85
C PHE A 2 -4.66 -6.77 37.60
N ALA A 3 -5.73 -6.02 37.83
CA ALA A 3 -6.57 -5.49 36.75
C ALA A 3 -6.04 -4.17 36.16
N ASP A 4 -5.30 -3.38 36.93
CA ASP A 4 -4.84 -2.06 36.52
C ASP A 4 -3.63 -2.13 35.57
N THR A 5 -2.84 -3.21 35.62
CA THR A 5 -1.66 -3.36 34.76
C THR A 5 -2.06 -3.71 33.33
N GLN A 6 -3.07 -4.53 33.11
CA GLN A 6 -3.55 -4.89 31.77
C GLN A 6 -4.18 -3.72 31.01
N ILE A 7 -4.85 -2.81 31.72
CA ILE A 7 -5.45 -1.62 31.11
C ILE A 7 -4.37 -0.63 30.69
N LEU A 8 -3.30 -0.49 31.48
CA LEU A 8 -2.18 0.40 31.14
C LEU A 8 -1.40 -0.10 29.93
N ASP A 9 -1.19 -1.41 29.80
CA ASP A 9 -0.52 -2.02 28.65
C ASP A 9 -1.35 -1.84 27.36
N VAL A 10 -2.67 -1.97 27.41
CA VAL A 10 -3.56 -1.71 26.27
C VAL A 10 -3.52 -0.23 25.85
N PHE A 11 -3.50 0.72 26.80
CA PHE A 11 -3.39 2.15 26.48
C PHE A 11 -2.01 2.52 25.91
N ILE A 12 -0.93 1.92 26.39
CA ILE A 12 0.42 2.12 25.85
C ILE A 12 0.52 1.57 24.43
N ILE A 13 -0.03 0.38 24.17
CA ILE A 13 -0.11 -0.23 22.83
C ILE A 13 -0.92 0.66 21.90
N PHE A 14 -2.10 1.16 22.30
CA PHE A 14 -2.89 2.09 21.51
C PHE A 14 -2.18 3.42 21.25
N TYR A 15 -1.43 3.95 22.18
CA TYR A 15 -0.68 5.19 22.02
C TYR A 15 0.49 5.04 21.03
N PHE A 16 1.24 3.94 21.13
CA PHE A 16 2.29 3.61 20.15
C PHE A 16 1.71 3.35 18.76
N PHE A 17 0.56 2.71 18.70
CA PHE A 17 -0.18 2.45 17.48
C PHE A 17 -0.63 3.75 16.80
N TYR A 18 -1.20 4.66 17.57
CA TYR A 18 -1.67 5.96 17.07
C TYR A 18 -0.51 6.83 16.58
N ALA A 19 0.62 6.83 17.28
CA ALA A 19 1.81 7.58 16.89
C ALA A 19 2.46 7.02 15.62
N PHE A 20 2.53 5.70 15.47
CA PHE A 20 3.04 5.04 14.28
C PHE A 20 2.10 5.25 13.08
N TYR A 21 0.82 5.11 13.30
CA TYR A 21 -0.23 5.37 12.33
C TYR A 21 -0.27 6.83 11.85
N ASP A 22 -0.13 7.81 12.75
CA ASP A 22 -0.06 9.24 12.38
C ASP A 22 1.16 9.56 11.50
N VAL A 23 2.27 8.89 11.68
CA VAL A 23 3.46 9.04 10.81
C VAL A 23 3.16 8.50 9.41
N ILE A 24 2.54 7.32 9.33
CA ILE A 24 2.12 6.71 8.07
C ILE A 24 1.05 7.58 7.40
N ARG A 25 0.05 8.05 8.15
CA ARG A 25 -1.03 8.91 7.67
C ARG A 25 -0.52 10.24 7.08
N ASN A 26 0.38 10.92 7.76
CA ASN A 26 0.95 12.18 7.27
C ASN A 26 1.76 11.98 5.99
N PHE A 27 2.31 10.79 5.82
CA PHE A 27 2.99 10.39 4.60
C PHE A 27 2.01 10.17 3.44
N PHE A 28 0.91 9.43 3.66
CA PHE A 28 -0.16 9.28 2.66
C PHE A 28 -0.78 10.62 2.27
N ALA A 29 -0.90 11.56 3.20
CA ALA A 29 -1.36 12.92 2.91
C ALA A 29 -0.41 13.65 1.94
N SER A 30 0.90 13.39 2.01
CA SER A 30 1.87 13.98 1.08
C SER A 30 1.76 13.40 -0.33
N PHE A 31 1.43 12.11 -0.49
CA PHE A 31 1.14 11.50 -1.79
C PHE A 31 -0.16 12.03 -2.39
N LYS A 32 -1.23 12.17 -1.59
CA LYS A 32 -2.50 12.76 -2.05
C LYS A 32 -2.32 14.18 -2.61
N GLN A 33 -1.42 14.96 -2.03
CA GLN A 33 -1.11 16.30 -2.53
C GLN A 33 -0.38 16.27 -3.87
N GLN A 34 0.40 15.23 -4.13
CA GLN A 34 1.07 14.99 -5.41
C GLN A 34 0.09 14.53 -6.48
N ASP A 35 -0.86 13.63 -6.13
CA ASP A 35 -1.94 13.16 -7.01
C ASP A 35 -2.86 14.30 -7.46
N GLN A 36 -3.24 15.21 -6.58
CA GLN A 36 -4.06 16.38 -6.93
C GLN A 36 -3.33 17.31 -7.92
N ASN A 37 -2.02 17.44 -7.82
CA ASN A 37 -1.23 18.28 -8.73
C ASN A 37 -1.06 17.65 -10.11
N VAL A 38 -1.06 16.31 -10.22
CA VAL A 38 -0.99 15.60 -11.51
C VAL A 38 -2.33 15.69 -12.25
N THR A 39 -3.45 15.56 -11.53
CA THR A 39 -4.81 15.61 -12.11
C THR A 39 -5.15 17.00 -12.69
N GLN A 40 -4.55 18.08 -12.19
CA GLN A 40 -4.82 19.46 -12.67
C GLN A 40 -4.06 19.84 -13.95
N LYS A 41 -3.15 19.00 -14.44
CA LYS A 41 -2.20 19.42 -15.50
C LYS A 41 -2.66 19.18 -16.94
N LYS A 42 -3.81 18.54 -17.21
CA LYS A 42 -4.30 18.33 -18.57
C LYS A 42 -5.80 18.51 -18.73
N ASP A 43 -6.19 19.62 -19.36
CA ASP A 43 -7.55 19.88 -19.91
C ASP A 43 -7.88 19.01 -21.16
N SER A 44 -7.20 17.91 -21.41
CA SER A 44 -7.52 17.00 -22.50
C SER A 44 -8.65 16.07 -22.07
N LYS A 45 -9.75 16.12 -22.79
CA LYS A 45 -10.93 15.29 -22.59
C LYS A 45 -10.54 13.82 -22.81
N ILE A 46 -10.41 13.04 -21.72
CA ILE A 46 -10.15 11.59 -21.77
C ILE A 46 -11.35 10.94 -22.45
N THR A 47 -11.11 10.18 -23.50
CA THR A 47 -12.16 9.42 -24.19
C THR A 47 -12.15 7.95 -23.74
N ASN A 48 -13.29 7.27 -23.93
CA ASN A 48 -13.37 5.84 -23.63
C ASN A 48 -12.39 5.03 -24.47
N GLU A 49 -12.12 5.46 -25.71
CA GLU A 49 -11.14 4.82 -26.59
C GLU A 49 -9.72 4.90 -26.00
N MET A 50 -9.33 6.05 -25.45
CA MET A 50 -8.02 6.23 -24.80
C MET A 50 -7.89 5.31 -23.57
N ILE A 51 -8.96 5.18 -22.78
CA ILE A 51 -8.96 4.28 -21.63
C ILE A 51 -8.80 2.83 -22.10
N GLN A 52 -9.58 2.39 -23.07
CA GLN A 52 -9.50 1.03 -23.62
C GLN A 52 -8.13 0.73 -24.23
N GLU A 53 -7.55 1.67 -24.96
CA GLU A 53 -6.21 1.54 -25.51
C GLU A 53 -5.18 1.38 -24.39
N ALA A 54 -5.22 2.22 -23.36
CA ALA A 54 -4.31 2.15 -22.22
C ALA A 54 -4.47 0.85 -21.42
N MET A 55 -5.71 0.37 -21.21
CA MET A 55 -5.99 -0.93 -20.57
C MET A 55 -5.43 -2.11 -21.36
N ASN A 56 -5.40 -2.04 -22.69
CA ASN A 56 -4.85 -3.08 -23.56
C ASN A 56 -3.32 -3.02 -23.67
N ASN A 57 -2.73 -1.86 -23.41
CA ASN A 57 -1.29 -1.59 -23.59
C ASN A 57 -0.55 -1.49 -22.25
N ARG A 58 -0.65 -2.53 -21.41
CA ARG A 58 -0.01 -2.57 -20.08
C ARG A 58 1.47 -2.99 -20.09
N LYS A 59 2.00 -3.42 -21.23
CA LYS A 59 3.37 -3.95 -21.34
C LYS A 59 4.37 -2.90 -21.80
N PHE A 60 5.48 -2.78 -21.06
CA PHE A 60 6.59 -1.84 -21.29
C PHE A 60 7.91 -2.62 -21.26
N GLY A 61 8.33 -3.15 -22.42
CA GLY A 61 9.46 -4.08 -22.50
C GLY A 61 9.18 -5.37 -21.71
N GLU A 62 9.97 -5.62 -20.69
CA GLU A 62 9.79 -6.78 -19.78
C GLU A 62 8.92 -6.46 -18.55
N PHE A 63 8.39 -5.26 -18.43
CA PHE A 63 7.54 -4.83 -17.32
C PHE A 63 6.08 -4.81 -17.74
N THR A 64 5.21 -5.37 -16.92
CA THR A 64 3.75 -5.36 -17.12
C THR A 64 3.09 -4.67 -15.93
N LEU A 65 2.28 -3.64 -16.19
CA LEU A 65 1.46 -3.01 -15.15
C LEU A 65 0.35 -3.96 -14.67
N ALA A 66 0.04 -3.90 -13.39
CA ALA A 66 -1.11 -4.61 -12.83
C ALA A 66 -2.41 -4.17 -13.51
N PRO A 67 -3.40 -5.07 -13.67
CA PRO A 67 -4.66 -4.74 -14.35
C PRO A 67 -5.45 -3.61 -13.70
N ALA A 68 -5.28 -3.41 -12.39
CA ALA A 68 -5.87 -2.30 -11.64
C ALA A 68 -5.38 -0.91 -12.05
N VAL A 69 -4.32 -0.83 -12.86
CA VAL A 69 -3.67 0.44 -13.23
C VAL A 69 -3.79 0.68 -14.73
N VAL A 70 -4.30 1.84 -15.08
CA VAL A 70 -4.37 2.36 -16.46
C VAL A 70 -3.37 3.51 -16.57
N PHE A 71 -2.37 3.37 -17.41
CA PHE A 71 -1.33 4.37 -17.62
C PHE A 71 -1.39 4.93 -19.04
N PHE A 72 -1.40 6.24 -19.15
CA PHE A 72 -1.48 6.95 -20.43
C PHE A 72 -0.07 7.35 -20.89
N LYS A 73 0.34 6.85 -22.05
CA LYS A 73 1.69 7.05 -22.61
C LYS A 73 1.96 8.47 -23.15
N ASP A 74 1.44 9.48 -22.46
CA ASP A 74 1.51 10.88 -22.92
C ASP A 74 2.65 11.68 -22.25
N GLY A 75 3.37 11.07 -21.32
CA GLY A 75 4.42 11.69 -20.54
C GLY A 75 5.81 11.11 -20.78
N ASP A 76 6.75 11.55 -19.93
CA ASP A 76 8.15 11.17 -20.01
C ASP A 76 8.50 9.94 -19.14
N VAL A 77 7.52 9.38 -18.40
CA VAL A 77 7.74 8.21 -17.56
C VAL A 77 7.52 6.94 -18.37
N VAL A 78 8.51 6.06 -18.35
CA VAL A 78 8.37 4.70 -18.88
C VAL A 78 8.34 3.74 -17.69
N PRO A 79 7.19 3.09 -17.43
CA PRO A 79 7.08 2.11 -16.34
C PRO A 79 8.15 1.02 -16.46
N SER A 80 8.83 0.74 -15.36
CA SER A 80 9.90 -0.26 -15.34
C SER A 80 10.03 -0.90 -13.97
N LYS A 81 10.64 -2.09 -13.90
CA LYS A 81 10.95 -2.74 -12.63
C LYS A 81 12.20 -2.12 -11.99
N GLY A 82 12.18 -2.01 -10.68
CA GLY A 82 13.28 -1.50 -9.88
C GLY A 82 12.81 -1.11 -8.48
N TYR A 83 13.75 -0.73 -7.62
CA TYR A 83 13.42 -0.13 -6.34
C TYR A 83 14.35 1.02 -6.00
N LYS A 84 13.87 1.94 -5.14
CA LYS A 84 14.68 2.98 -4.52
C LYS A 84 14.52 2.97 -3.02
N ILE A 85 15.53 3.52 -2.34
CA ILE A 85 15.63 3.58 -0.89
C ILE A 85 15.56 5.04 -0.45
N ASP A 86 14.60 5.34 0.42
CA ASP A 86 14.51 6.63 1.09
C ASP A 86 14.95 6.48 2.55
N LYS A 87 15.68 7.47 3.04
CA LYS A 87 15.96 7.61 4.47
C LYS A 87 14.90 8.51 5.09
N LEU A 88 14.24 8.02 6.12
CA LEU A 88 13.19 8.75 6.82
C LEU A 88 13.74 9.47 8.06
N PRO A 89 13.22 10.66 8.40
CA PRO A 89 13.59 11.33 9.64
C PRO A 89 13.13 10.49 10.85
N THR A 90 14.04 10.13 11.71
CA THR A 90 13.77 9.37 12.93
C THR A 90 13.79 10.30 14.14
N SER A 91 12.71 11.04 14.38
CA SER A 91 12.66 12.03 15.49
C SER A 91 12.41 11.41 16.87
N ASN A 92 11.88 10.19 16.95
CA ASN A 92 11.41 9.57 18.20
C ASN A 92 11.81 8.09 18.37
N GLY A 93 12.62 7.53 17.46
CA GLY A 93 13.05 6.13 17.50
C GLY A 93 11.96 5.09 17.16
N ILE A 94 10.75 5.54 16.89
CA ILE A 94 9.58 4.70 16.58
C ILE A 94 9.48 4.48 15.07
N THR A 95 9.75 5.52 14.28
CA THR A 95 9.68 5.45 12.82
C THR A 95 10.84 4.62 12.27
N PRO A 96 10.60 3.61 11.44
CA PRO A 96 11.66 2.90 10.74
C PRO A 96 12.51 3.88 9.91
N PRO A 97 13.86 3.75 9.94
CA PRO A 97 14.76 4.72 9.30
C PRO A 97 14.79 4.61 7.78
N PHE A 98 14.27 3.53 7.22
CA PHE A 98 14.32 3.26 5.78
C PHE A 98 12.94 2.94 5.22
N ARG A 99 12.72 3.41 4.00
CA ARG A 99 11.60 3.01 3.15
C ARG A 99 12.15 2.52 1.81
N LEU A 100 11.70 1.34 1.38
CA LEU A 100 11.87 0.88 0.01
C LEU A 100 10.58 1.17 -0.76
N LEU A 101 10.71 1.74 -1.94
CA LEU A 101 9.64 1.88 -2.92
C LEU A 101 9.97 0.95 -4.09
N ILE A 102 9.09 -0.01 -4.38
CA ILE A 102 9.38 -1.09 -5.32
C ILE A 102 8.32 -1.10 -6.43
N SER A 103 8.79 -1.04 -7.67
CA SER A 103 8.00 -1.26 -8.89
C SER A 103 8.32 -2.67 -9.40
N ALA A 104 7.35 -3.57 -9.30
CA ALA A 104 7.43 -4.94 -9.76
C ALA A 104 6.44 -5.19 -10.89
N SER A 105 6.78 -6.09 -11.83
CA SER A 105 5.87 -6.54 -12.86
C SER A 105 4.68 -7.26 -12.25
N ALA A 106 3.51 -7.18 -12.89
CA ALA A 106 2.30 -7.81 -12.40
C ALA A 106 2.46 -9.32 -12.15
N GLU A 107 3.31 -9.97 -12.94
CA GLU A 107 3.61 -11.39 -12.83
C GLU A 107 4.34 -11.75 -11.54
N ASP A 108 5.18 -10.85 -11.01
CA ASP A 108 6.02 -11.09 -9.83
C ASP A 108 5.48 -10.40 -8.57
N LEU A 109 4.53 -9.48 -8.72
CA LEU A 109 4.11 -8.53 -7.69
C LEU A 109 3.63 -9.21 -6.40
N LEU A 110 2.74 -10.19 -6.53
CA LEU A 110 2.16 -10.86 -5.36
C LEU A 110 3.10 -11.91 -4.76
N ASP A 111 3.93 -12.55 -5.56
CA ASP A 111 4.96 -13.47 -5.06
C ASP A 111 5.98 -12.71 -4.20
N ILE A 112 6.41 -11.53 -4.65
CA ILE A 112 7.31 -10.66 -3.87
C ILE A 112 6.62 -10.19 -2.60
N PHE A 113 5.35 -9.80 -2.68
CA PHE A 113 4.57 -9.37 -1.52
C PHE A 113 4.45 -10.47 -0.48
N ASP A 114 4.14 -11.71 -0.90
CA ASP A 114 4.06 -12.88 -0.04
C ASP A 114 5.41 -13.20 0.62
N ASP A 115 6.51 -13.19 -0.13
CA ASP A 115 7.86 -13.36 0.40
C ASP A 115 8.20 -12.28 1.44
N PHE A 116 7.80 -11.04 1.20
CA PHE A 116 8.01 -9.96 2.15
C PHE A 116 7.21 -10.12 3.44
N ILE A 117 5.97 -10.60 3.34
CA ILE A 117 5.14 -10.91 4.52
C ILE A 117 5.82 -12.02 5.35
N ALA A 118 6.41 -13.03 4.71
CA ALA A 118 7.15 -14.09 5.42
C ALA A 118 8.34 -13.55 6.22
N LEU A 119 8.97 -12.45 5.80
CA LEU A 119 10.08 -11.81 6.50
C LEU A 119 9.64 -11.04 7.77
N LEU A 120 8.35 -10.79 7.95
CA LEU A 120 7.83 -10.11 9.15
C LEU A 120 7.88 -10.98 10.40
N GLY A 121 7.98 -12.32 10.27
CA GLY A 121 8.04 -13.26 11.39
C GLY A 121 6.75 -14.04 11.61
N GLU A 122 6.56 -14.64 12.79
CA GLU A 122 5.48 -15.61 13.04
C GLU A 122 4.10 -14.97 13.18
N SER A 123 4.01 -13.73 13.63
CA SER A 123 2.76 -13.00 13.82
C SER A 123 2.83 -11.62 13.14
N CYS A 124 1.70 -11.14 12.68
CA CYS A 124 1.57 -9.83 12.08
C CYS A 124 0.19 -9.22 12.37
N SER A 125 0.06 -7.93 12.11
CA SER A 125 -1.21 -7.23 12.07
C SER A 125 -1.44 -6.74 10.64
N VAL A 126 -2.71 -6.68 10.22
CA VAL A 126 -3.10 -6.35 8.85
C VAL A 126 -4.01 -5.14 8.86
N VAL A 127 -3.80 -4.22 7.92
CA VAL A 127 -4.78 -3.21 7.53
C VAL A 127 -5.25 -3.52 6.12
N VAL A 128 -6.57 -3.59 5.94
CA VAL A 128 -7.19 -3.54 4.62
C VAL A 128 -7.67 -2.12 4.40
N GLU A 129 -7.11 -1.46 3.38
CA GLU A 129 -7.46 -0.12 2.97
C GLU A 129 -8.54 -0.18 1.88
N ASP A 130 -9.73 0.36 2.15
CA ASP A 130 -10.87 0.39 1.23
C ASP A 130 -11.14 1.82 0.78
N PHE A 131 -10.84 2.11 -0.49
CA PHE A 131 -11.00 3.43 -1.12
C PHE A 131 -12.32 3.59 -1.89
N LYS A 132 -13.21 2.60 -1.85
CA LYS A 132 -14.48 2.56 -2.60
C LYS A 132 -15.67 3.21 -1.88
N THR A 133 -15.46 3.90 -0.78
CA THR A 133 -16.58 4.41 0.00
C THR A 133 -17.46 5.35 -0.83
N LYS A 134 -18.78 5.26 -0.64
CA LYS A 134 -19.77 6.10 -1.35
C LYS A 134 -19.61 7.59 -1.03
N THR A 135 -18.93 7.92 0.05
CA THR A 135 -18.67 9.29 0.54
C THR A 135 -17.39 9.88 -0.05
N GLY A 136 -16.58 9.08 -0.76
CA GLY A 136 -15.25 9.48 -1.22
C GLY A 136 -14.17 9.41 -0.13
N ASP A 137 -14.56 9.06 1.11
CA ASP A 137 -13.63 8.76 2.18
C ASP A 137 -13.02 7.37 1.97
N HIS A 138 -11.87 7.07 2.54
CA HIS A 138 -11.42 5.69 2.63
C HIS A 138 -11.57 5.15 4.05
N VAL A 139 -11.70 3.83 4.17
CA VAL A 139 -11.83 3.16 5.45
C VAL A 139 -10.70 2.16 5.62
N ASP A 140 -10.01 2.24 6.76
CA ASP A 140 -8.99 1.30 7.16
C ASP A 140 -9.60 0.27 8.11
N TYR A 141 -9.47 -1.01 7.78
CA TYR A 141 -9.96 -2.15 8.55
C TYR A 141 -8.78 -2.92 9.14
N PHE A 142 -8.77 -3.08 10.46
CA PHE A 142 -7.64 -3.62 11.22
C PHE A 142 -7.91 -5.04 11.71
N ALA A 143 -6.97 -5.93 11.47
CA ALA A 143 -6.93 -7.29 12.01
C ALA A 143 -5.60 -7.48 12.77
N PHE A 144 -5.69 -7.57 14.10
CA PHE A 144 -4.50 -7.57 14.96
C PHE A 144 -4.03 -8.99 15.29
N TYR A 145 -2.72 -9.15 15.48
CA TYR A 145 -2.07 -10.33 16.05
C TYR A 145 -2.49 -11.65 15.37
N LYS A 146 -2.47 -11.67 14.05
CA LYS A 146 -2.76 -12.87 13.26
C LYS A 146 -1.47 -13.67 13.04
N GLU A 147 -1.60 -14.98 12.91
CA GLU A 147 -0.48 -15.82 12.50
C GLU A 147 -0.11 -15.53 11.03
N THR A 148 1.14 -15.20 10.78
CA THR A 148 1.61 -14.76 9.45
C THR A 148 1.29 -15.77 8.36
N PHE A 149 1.46 -17.07 8.62
CA PHE A 149 1.16 -18.09 7.62
C PHE A 149 -0.34 -18.18 7.29
N VAL A 150 -1.24 -17.88 8.26
CA VAL A 150 -2.69 -17.83 8.01
C VAL A 150 -3.03 -16.65 7.13
N VAL A 151 -2.46 -15.47 7.43
CA VAL A 151 -2.64 -14.26 6.60
C VAL A 151 -2.18 -14.53 5.17
N ARG A 152 -0.98 -15.07 4.97
CA ARG A 152 -0.45 -15.44 3.65
C ARG A 152 -1.40 -16.38 2.90
N SER A 153 -1.87 -17.43 3.57
CA SER A 153 -2.81 -18.38 2.96
C SER A 153 -4.14 -17.73 2.57
N ILE A 154 -4.64 -16.80 3.37
CA ILE A 154 -5.85 -16.04 3.02
C ILE A 154 -5.59 -15.18 1.79
N LEU A 155 -4.49 -14.42 1.75
CA LEU A 155 -4.20 -13.49 0.66
C LEU A 155 -4.01 -14.17 -0.69
N LEU A 156 -3.50 -15.41 -0.73
CA LEU A 156 -3.41 -16.22 -1.94
C LEU A 156 -4.78 -16.48 -2.59
N ASP A 157 -5.84 -16.62 -1.80
CA ASP A 157 -7.20 -16.80 -2.34
C ASP A 157 -7.80 -15.51 -2.92
N PHE A 158 -7.15 -14.35 -2.68
CA PHE A 158 -7.59 -13.02 -3.14
C PHE A 158 -6.66 -12.37 -4.17
N GLU A 159 -5.80 -13.15 -4.84
CA GLU A 159 -4.89 -12.62 -5.88
C GLU A 159 -5.62 -11.79 -6.94
N ASP A 160 -6.76 -12.28 -7.42
CA ASP A 160 -7.57 -11.57 -8.41
C ASP A 160 -8.04 -10.20 -7.89
N LEU A 161 -8.48 -10.10 -6.63
CA LEU A 161 -8.85 -8.83 -6.01
C LEU A 161 -7.63 -7.90 -5.93
N LEU A 162 -6.52 -8.42 -5.42
CA LEU A 162 -5.31 -7.64 -5.15
C LEU A 162 -4.65 -7.09 -6.42
N LEU A 163 -4.72 -7.82 -7.55
CA LEU A 163 -4.17 -7.38 -8.83
C LEU A 163 -5.12 -6.52 -9.65
N ASN A 164 -6.43 -6.78 -9.58
CA ASN A 164 -7.40 -6.20 -10.50
C ASN A 164 -8.21 -5.04 -9.90
N ASP A 165 -8.10 -4.79 -8.59
CA ASP A 165 -8.83 -3.72 -7.92
C ASP A 165 -7.88 -2.65 -7.38
N GLY A 166 -7.89 -1.46 -8.02
CA GLY A 166 -7.06 -0.32 -7.62
C GLY A 166 -7.61 0.45 -6.42
N PHE A 167 -8.78 0.09 -5.88
CA PHE A 167 -9.36 0.73 -4.70
C PHE A 167 -9.12 -0.09 -3.42
N VAL A 168 -8.27 -1.10 -3.48
CA VAL A 168 -7.87 -1.93 -2.34
C VAL A 168 -6.36 -1.82 -2.14
N GLY A 169 -5.96 -1.47 -0.92
CA GLY A 169 -4.59 -1.52 -0.43
C GLY A 169 -4.47 -2.48 0.76
N LEU A 170 -3.27 -2.92 1.03
CA LEU A 170 -2.94 -3.72 2.21
C LEU A 170 -1.68 -3.17 2.87
N ALA A 171 -1.70 -3.08 4.20
CA ALA A 171 -0.50 -2.88 5.00
C ALA A 171 -0.40 -4.00 6.04
N ILE A 172 0.77 -4.61 6.16
CA ILE A 172 1.03 -5.72 7.07
C ILE A 172 2.29 -5.40 7.85
N TRP A 173 2.21 -5.43 9.18
CA TRP A 173 3.35 -5.06 10.02
C TRP A 173 3.54 -6.01 11.18
N ASN A 174 4.76 -6.00 11.71
CA ASN A 174 5.11 -6.68 12.94
C ASN A 174 5.90 -5.72 13.85
N GLU A 175 5.39 -5.51 15.05
CA GLU A 175 6.00 -4.62 16.05
C GLU A 175 7.37 -5.12 16.53
N MET A 176 7.57 -6.43 16.62
CA MET A 176 8.80 -7.02 17.11
C MET A 176 9.96 -6.84 16.12
N THR A 177 9.69 -6.99 14.83
CA THR A 177 10.67 -6.77 13.76
C THR A 177 10.78 -5.31 13.37
N GLN A 178 9.85 -4.47 13.81
CA GLN A 178 9.73 -3.06 13.40
C GLN A 178 9.75 -2.92 11.88
N ALA A 179 9.01 -3.78 11.20
CA ALA A 179 8.89 -3.78 9.75
C ALA A 179 7.42 -3.79 9.33
N GLU A 180 7.15 -3.13 8.23
CA GLU A 180 5.85 -3.06 7.58
C GLU A 180 6.04 -3.25 6.08
N VAL A 181 5.13 -3.98 5.47
CA VAL A 181 5.06 -4.21 4.03
C VAL A 181 3.70 -3.77 3.55
N GLN A 182 3.67 -2.99 2.47
CA GLN A 182 2.44 -2.49 1.89
C GLN A 182 2.33 -2.89 0.42
N LEU A 183 1.12 -3.29 0.01
CA LEU A 183 0.66 -3.30 -1.37
C LEU A 183 -0.29 -2.12 -1.53
N THR A 184 0.15 -1.07 -2.18
CA THR A 184 -0.64 0.17 -2.29
C THR A 184 -1.76 0.04 -3.33
N MET A 185 -2.71 0.99 -3.33
CA MET A 185 -3.72 1.12 -4.37
C MET A 185 -3.11 1.26 -5.79
N HIS A 186 -1.89 1.79 -5.90
CA HIS A 186 -1.14 1.91 -7.16
C HIS A 186 -0.46 0.60 -7.59
N LYS A 187 -0.64 -0.48 -6.85
CA LYS A 187 0.02 -1.77 -7.11
C LYS A 187 1.55 -1.66 -7.18
N ILE A 188 2.10 -0.87 -6.28
CA ILE A 188 3.52 -0.86 -5.95
C ILE A 188 3.70 -1.38 -4.53
N LEU A 189 4.86 -1.94 -4.24
CA LEU A 189 5.20 -2.37 -2.90
C LEU A 189 5.97 -1.27 -2.17
N GLN A 190 5.68 -1.14 -0.89
CA GLN A 190 6.48 -0.31 0.02
C GLN A 190 6.91 -1.16 1.22
N VAL A 191 8.13 -0.96 1.66
CA VAL A 191 8.65 -1.59 2.88
C VAL A 191 9.19 -0.51 3.78
N TYR A 192 8.71 -0.48 5.01
CA TYR A 192 9.28 0.33 6.07
C TYR A 192 9.99 -0.59 7.05
N ALA A 193 11.28 -0.43 7.24
CA ALA A 193 12.03 -1.32 8.12
C ALA A 193 13.27 -0.65 8.72
N LYS A 194 13.66 -1.15 9.89
CA LYS A 194 14.96 -0.83 10.49
C LYS A 194 16.10 -1.57 9.80
N ASN A 195 15.85 -2.81 9.38
CA ASN A 195 16.78 -3.63 8.61
C ASN A 195 16.15 -4.00 7.26
N ILE A 196 16.64 -3.39 6.19
CA ILE A 196 16.14 -3.60 4.83
C ILE A 196 16.86 -4.72 4.07
N VAL A 197 17.97 -5.25 4.60
CA VAL A 197 18.82 -6.23 3.90
C VAL A 197 18.06 -7.49 3.47
N PRO A 198 17.21 -8.12 4.30
CA PRO A 198 16.45 -9.30 3.88
C PRO A 198 15.54 -9.02 2.66
N PHE A 199 14.89 -7.85 2.63
CA PHE A 199 14.02 -7.43 1.54
C PHE A 199 14.81 -7.18 0.24
N GLN A 200 15.98 -6.56 0.33
CA GLN A 200 16.87 -6.37 -0.82
C GLN A 200 17.37 -7.72 -1.39
N GLN A 201 17.65 -8.69 -0.53
CA GLN A 201 18.04 -10.04 -0.96
C GLN A 201 16.91 -10.75 -1.70
N ALA A 202 15.67 -10.64 -1.22
CA ALA A 202 14.50 -11.16 -1.92
C ALA A 202 14.35 -10.50 -3.30
N LEU A 203 14.42 -9.16 -3.39
CA LEU A 203 14.36 -8.43 -4.67
C LEU A 203 15.43 -8.86 -5.66
N THR A 204 16.63 -9.19 -5.18
CA THR A 204 17.70 -9.72 -6.03
C THR A 204 17.30 -11.06 -6.67
N GLY A 205 16.58 -11.92 -5.93
CA GLY A 205 16.05 -13.19 -6.45
C GLY A 205 15.10 -13.02 -7.63
N TYR A 206 14.32 -11.94 -7.65
CA TYR A 206 13.39 -11.57 -8.74
C TYR A 206 14.06 -10.71 -9.84
N GLY A 207 15.37 -10.45 -9.74
CA GLY A 207 16.09 -9.61 -10.69
C GLY A 207 15.60 -8.16 -10.71
N ILE A 208 15.15 -7.63 -9.57
CA ILE A 208 14.74 -6.24 -9.40
C ILE A 208 15.93 -5.43 -8.89
N PRO A 209 16.49 -4.53 -9.72
CA PRO A 209 17.68 -3.76 -9.36
C PRO A 209 17.36 -2.55 -8.49
N GLU A 210 18.32 -2.14 -7.67
CA GLU A 210 18.30 -0.80 -7.07
C GLU A 210 18.51 0.26 -8.15
N ASN A 211 17.64 1.25 -8.18
CA ASN A 211 17.71 2.40 -9.08
C ASN A 211 17.29 3.67 -8.34
N PRO A 212 18.25 4.47 -7.86
CA PRO A 212 17.94 5.73 -7.16
C PRO A 212 17.15 6.73 -8.00
N ASP A 213 17.29 6.67 -9.32
CA ASP A 213 16.62 7.55 -10.28
C ASP A 213 15.30 6.95 -10.81
N LEU A 214 14.82 5.84 -10.22
CA LEU A 214 13.58 5.20 -10.64
C LEU A 214 12.41 6.18 -10.55
N ARG A 215 11.74 6.34 -11.68
CA ARG A 215 10.48 7.08 -11.76
C ARG A 215 9.33 6.11 -11.81
N PHE A 216 8.31 6.41 -11.02
CA PHE A 216 7.11 5.57 -10.95
C PHE A 216 6.06 6.11 -11.90
N PHE A 217 5.24 5.23 -12.46
CA PHE A 217 4.18 5.60 -13.41
C PHE A 217 3.19 6.62 -12.82
N PHE A 218 2.98 6.62 -11.50
CA PHE A 218 2.10 7.59 -10.82
C PHE A 218 2.71 9.01 -10.72
N GLU A 219 3.94 9.22 -11.15
CA GLU A 219 4.53 10.55 -11.35
C GLU A 219 4.07 11.20 -12.66
N ASP A 220 3.34 10.47 -13.49
CA ASP A 220 2.73 10.93 -14.73
C ASP A 220 1.22 10.67 -14.71
N PHE A 221 0.55 10.82 -15.86
CA PHE A 221 -0.90 10.66 -15.93
C PHE A 221 -1.33 9.18 -15.92
N TYR A 222 -2.10 8.80 -14.92
CA TYR A 222 -2.63 7.46 -14.73
C TYR A 222 -4.03 7.50 -14.09
N MET A 223 -4.70 6.37 -14.05
CA MET A 223 -5.90 6.14 -13.22
C MET A 223 -5.86 4.72 -12.65
N VAL A 224 -6.54 4.53 -11.53
CA VAL A 224 -6.83 3.21 -10.99
C VAL A 224 -8.24 2.80 -11.36
N VAL A 225 -8.43 1.51 -11.59
CA VAL A 225 -9.72 0.94 -11.96
C VAL A 225 -10.09 -0.19 -11.00
N SER A 226 -11.38 -0.48 -10.93
CA SER A 226 -11.91 -1.57 -10.14
C SER A 226 -12.78 -2.47 -11.00
N THR A 227 -12.88 -3.73 -10.62
CA THR A 227 -13.85 -4.67 -11.19
C THR A 227 -15.14 -4.66 -10.38
N GLN A 228 -16.28 -4.96 -11.04
CA GLN A 228 -17.58 -5.05 -10.34
C GLN A 228 -17.63 -6.14 -9.26
N ALA A 229 -16.80 -7.18 -9.38
CA ALA A 229 -16.68 -8.25 -8.38
C ALA A 229 -15.92 -7.83 -7.11
N GLY A 230 -15.22 -6.69 -7.16
CA GLY A 230 -14.37 -6.24 -6.06
C GLY A 230 -15.10 -5.94 -4.75
N ASP A 231 -16.37 -5.45 -4.81
CA ASP A 231 -17.11 -5.08 -3.59
C ASP A 231 -17.43 -6.30 -2.71
N SER A 232 -17.83 -7.43 -3.31
CA SER A 232 -18.08 -8.66 -2.53
C SER A 232 -16.78 -9.32 -2.08
N ALA A 233 -15.73 -9.26 -2.89
CA ALA A 233 -14.44 -9.86 -2.57
C ALA A 233 -13.72 -9.13 -1.42
N ILE A 234 -13.82 -7.81 -1.35
CA ILE A 234 -13.22 -7.07 -0.22
C ILE A 234 -13.96 -7.36 1.09
N GLU A 235 -15.30 -7.50 1.08
CA GLU A 235 -16.06 -7.89 2.28
C GLU A 235 -15.67 -9.31 2.73
N GLU A 236 -15.54 -10.26 1.80
CA GLU A 236 -15.08 -11.61 2.11
C GLU A 236 -13.64 -11.62 2.67
N LEU A 237 -12.74 -10.82 2.11
CA LEU A 237 -11.37 -10.68 2.63
C LEU A 237 -11.38 -10.16 4.07
N LYS A 238 -12.18 -9.12 4.37
CA LYS A 238 -12.34 -8.57 5.72
C LYS A 238 -12.87 -9.62 6.70
N ASP A 239 -13.86 -10.38 6.30
CA ASP A 239 -14.44 -11.45 7.12
C ASP A 239 -13.42 -12.56 7.40
N ARG A 240 -12.66 -13.01 6.40
CA ARG A 240 -11.65 -14.06 6.56
C ARG A 240 -10.46 -13.63 7.41
N LEU A 241 -10.07 -12.37 7.32
CA LEU A 241 -9.04 -11.79 8.19
C LEU A 241 -9.56 -11.55 9.63
N CYS A 242 -10.86 -11.71 9.87
CA CYS A 242 -11.49 -11.39 11.16
C CYS A 242 -11.12 -9.98 11.60
N VAL A 243 -11.55 -8.98 10.83
CA VAL A 243 -11.31 -7.57 11.14
C VAL A 243 -11.91 -7.21 12.49
N ASP A 244 -11.09 -6.61 13.35
CA ASP A 244 -11.47 -6.28 14.73
C ASP A 244 -11.99 -4.85 14.88
N TYR A 245 -11.58 -3.95 13.97
CA TYR A 245 -11.81 -2.51 14.10
C TYR A 245 -11.73 -1.78 12.74
N SER A 246 -12.41 -0.63 12.62
CA SER A 246 -12.31 0.22 11.43
C SER A 246 -12.21 1.70 11.77
N ILE A 247 -11.47 2.45 10.92
CA ILE A 247 -11.35 3.91 11.01
C ILE A 247 -11.72 4.52 9.66
N VAL A 248 -12.65 5.48 9.68
CA VAL A 248 -13.01 6.28 8.49
C VAL A 248 -12.02 7.43 8.35
N GLN A 249 -11.35 7.50 7.21
CA GLN A 249 -10.45 8.58 6.84
C GLN A 249 -11.24 9.60 6.00
N GLN A 250 -11.61 10.73 6.60
CA GLN A 250 -12.32 11.78 5.88
C GLN A 250 -11.43 12.47 4.84
N GLN A 251 -11.90 12.56 3.61
CA GLN A 251 -11.33 13.45 2.59
C GLN A 251 -11.76 14.90 2.91
N GLY A 252 -11.11 15.51 3.85
CA GLY A 252 -11.47 16.87 4.20
C GLY A 252 -10.32 17.53 4.92
N GLY A 253 -9.93 18.68 4.37
CA GLY A 253 -8.89 19.50 4.93
C GLY A 253 -9.08 19.76 6.41
N LEU A 254 -7.97 19.91 7.09
CA LEU A 254 -7.87 20.68 8.32
C LEU A 254 -8.49 22.08 8.09
N GLU A 255 -9.80 22.19 8.23
CA GLU A 255 -10.36 23.46 8.66
C GLU A 255 -9.93 23.61 10.10
N ALA A 256 -8.95 24.48 10.27
CA ALA A 256 -8.53 24.95 11.57
C ALA A 256 -9.79 25.45 12.32
N MET A 257 -10.21 24.74 13.35
CA MET A 257 -11.04 25.32 14.37
C MET A 257 -10.16 26.33 15.13
N SER A 258 -10.16 27.57 14.62
CA SER A 258 -9.79 28.74 15.40
C SER A 258 -10.99 29.11 16.25
N ASN A 259 -10.87 28.90 17.54
CA ASN A 259 -11.52 29.68 18.58
C ASN A 259 -10.57 29.87 19.75
#